data_250b3d65b62f9f6fd765a8b14c9e43f9
#
_entry.id   250b3d65b62f9f6fd765a8b14c9e43f9
#
_cell.length_a   1.000
_cell.length_b   1.000
_cell.length_c   1.000
_cell.angle_alpha   90.00
_cell.angle_beta   90.00
_cell.angle_gamma   90.00
#
_symmetry.space_group_name_H-M   'P 1'
#
loop_
_entity.id
_entity.type
_entity.pdbx_description
1 polymer ?
#
loop_
_entity_poly.entity_id
_entity_poly.type
_entity_poly.pdbx_seq_one_letter_code
_entity_poly.pdbx_strand_id
1 'polypeptide(L)'
;MNLQPTQQFFEHDGLRLSYWEWGDPREETYVFVHGVRDQGRSWDYFFEALLRRGVPIKHAVALDLRGHGDSEWPSSTRGYQHEDFLTDLAGLLKHLDKEPATIIGHSLGGSMCLLYAAAFPEKVKRLVLLESLGPFARADEEVPNIIAERLRGRDYVEIPFPHESLESAAKSLQKTFPLIPDEAALHMARHGTNFRGGRYRWKHDPILRYRTTTAMSEGQIEAFIRRLQCPILFVYGTESDFMKSVRGHRAQLFPNAKIVPVEGAGHHIPHEKPEELADIVTPFLMNGN
;
A
#
# COMPACT_ATOMS: atom_id res chain seq x y z
N MET A 1 12.11 9.26 -21.01
CA MET A 1 11.47 7.99 -20.58
C MET A 1 10.01 8.07 -20.97
N ASN A 2 9.44 7.04 -21.58
CA ASN A 2 7.99 7.01 -21.78
C ASN A 2 7.34 6.78 -20.40
N LEU A 3 6.62 7.78 -19.88
CA LEU A 3 5.99 7.73 -18.55
C LEU A 3 4.63 7.02 -18.57
N GLN A 4 4.22 6.49 -19.71
CA GLN A 4 2.97 5.72 -19.78
C GLN A 4 3.23 4.31 -19.25
N PRO A 5 2.56 3.91 -18.16
CA PRO A 5 2.72 2.54 -17.65
C PRO A 5 2.05 1.53 -18.56
N THR A 6 2.59 0.32 -18.53
CA THR A 6 1.94 -0.85 -19.11
C THR A 6 1.37 -1.73 -18.01
N GLN A 7 0.18 -2.24 -18.25
CA GLN A 7 -0.42 -3.20 -17.34
C GLN A 7 0.11 -4.61 -17.64
N GLN A 8 0.56 -5.28 -16.58
CA GLN A 8 1.08 -6.64 -16.65
C GLN A 8 0.31 -7.53 -15.67
N PHE A 9 0.44 -8.83 -15.86
CA PHE A 9 -0.20 -9.83 -15.01
C PHE A 9 0.75 -10.99 -14.73
N PHE A 10 0.57 -11.62 -13.57
CA PHE A 10 1.24 -12.86 -13.21
C PHE A 10 0.32 -13.76 -12.40
N GLU A 11 0.59 -15.07 -12.45
CA GLU A 11 -0.15 -16.06 -11.69
C GLU A 11 0.54 -16.33 -10.36
N HIS A 12 -0.17 -16.21 -9.26
CA HIS A 12 0.33 -16.48 -7.93
C HIS A 12 -0.78 -16.99 -7.01
N ASP A 13 -0.52 -18.08 -6.29
CA ASP A 13 -1.45 -18.65 -5.31
C ASP A 13 -2.87 -18.91 -5.86
N GLY A 14 -2.94 -19.33 -7.16
CA GLY A 14 -4.18 -19.59 -7.86
C GLY A 14 -4.98 -18.35 -8.25
N LEU A 15 -4.39 -17.15 -8.16
CA LEU A 15 -4.96 -15.87 -8.57
C LEU A 15 -4.13 -15.26 -9.69
N ARG A 16 -4.79 -14.61 -10.63
CA ARG A 16 -4.17 -13.73 -11.62
C ARG A 16 -4.07 -12.34 -11.03
N LEU A 17 -2.84 -11.91 -10.68
CA LEU A 17 -2.56 -10.62 -10.08
C LEU A 17 -2.06 -9.63 -11.12
N SER A 18 -2.45 -8.36 -10.98
CA SER A 18 -2.08 -7.25 -11.85
C SER A 18 -0.97 -6.42 -11.22
N TYR A 19 -0.10 -5.87 -12.06
CA TYR A 19 0.78 -4.77 -11.68
C TYR A 19 0.96 -3.79 -12.84
N TRP A 20 1.31 -2.57 -12.50
CA TRP A 20 1.64 -1.53 -13.46
C TRP A 20 3.16 -1.36 -13.54
N GLU A 21 3.70 -1.23 -14.75
CA GLU A 21 5.13 -1.23 -15.01
C GLU A 21 5.54 0.01 -15.82
N TRP A 22 6.59 0.69 -15.36
CA TRP A 22 7.23 1.82 -16.03
C TRP A 22 8.69 1.51 -16.29
N GLY A 23 9.18 1.85 -17.48
CA GLY A 23 10.60 1.82 -17.81
C GLY A 23 11.10 0.49 -18.35
N ASP A 24 12.37 0.17 -18.07
CA ASP A 24 13.08 -0.99 -18.63
C ASP A 24 13.24 -2.08 -17.56
N PRO A 25 12.62 -3.25 -17.73
CA PRO A 25 12.69 -4.33 -16.74
C PRO A 25 14.10 -4.93 -16.56
N ARG A 26 15.09 -4.52 -17.35
CA ARG A 26 16.50 -4.92 -17.16
C ARG A 26 17.24 -4.12 -16.11
N GLU A 27 16.69 -3.00 -15.69
CA GLU A 27 17.27 -2.08 -14.72
C GLU A 27 16.88 -2.41 -13.27
N GLU A 28 17.46 -1.68 -12.31
CA GLU A 28 17.10 -1.77 -10.89
C GLU A 28 15.63 -1.41 -10.68
N THR A 29 14.92 -2.23 -9.92
CA THR A 29 13.47 -2.11 -9.75
C THR A 29 13.10 -1.39 -8.45
N TYR A 30 12.19 -0.44 -8.58
CA TYR A 30 11.46 0.18 -7.48
C TYR A 30 10.07 -0.42 -7.41
N VAL A 31 9.70 -0.99 -6.25
CA VAL A 31 8.42 -1.67 -6.05
C VAL A 31 7.53 -0.83 -5.16
N PHE A 32 6.34 -0.50 -5.66
CA PHE A 32 5.32 0.28 -4.94
C PHE A 32 4.16 -0.63 -4.52
N VAL A 33 3.75 -0.54 -3.25
CA VAL A 33 2.67 -1.36 -2.69
C VAL A 33 1.65 -0.45 -1.99
N HIS A 34 0.44 -0.41 -2.51
CA HIS A 34 -0.63 0.49 -2.09
C HIS A 34 -1.33 0.09 -0.78
N GLY A 35 -2.12 1.00 -0.23
CA GLY A 35 -2.96 0.80 0.95
C GLY A 35 -4.24 0.01 0.68
N VAL A 36 -5.00 -0.33 1.73
CA VAL A 36 -6.27 -1.03 1.60
C VAL A 36 -7.28 -0.20 0.79
N ARG A 37 -7.99 -0.86 -0.13
CA ARG A 37 -9.00 -0.28 -1.04
C ARG A 37 -8.46 0.76 -2.01
N ASP A 38 -7.17 0.71 -2.29
CA ASP A 38 -6.45 1.51 -3.27
C ASP A 38 -6.02 0.65 -4.47
N GLN A 39 -5.07 1.06 -5.30
CA GLN A 39 -4.63 0.36 -6.50
C GLN A 39 -3.29 0.93 -7.03
N GLY A 40 -2.63 0.22 -7.98
CA GLY A 40 -1.29 0.56 -8.44
C GLY A 40 -1.14 1.94 -9.11
N ARG A 41 -2.18 2.44 -9.81
CA ARG A 41 -2.14 3.77 -10.45
C ARG A 41 -2.26 4.93 -9.46
N SER A 42 -2.50 4.66 -8.18
CA SER A 42 -2.45 5.66 -7.11
C SER A 42 -1.08 6.30 -6.94
N TRP A 43 -0.04 5.64 -7.41
CA TRP A 43 1.32 6.10 -7.29
C TRP A 43 1.74 7.12 -8.36
N ASP A 44 0.92 7.38 -9.38
CA ASP A 44 1.27 8.18 -10.55
C ASP A 44 1.83 9.56 -10.18
N TYR A 45 1.13 10.33 -9.33
CA TYR A 45 1.57 11.67 -8.93
C TYR A 45 2.89 11.67 -8.17
N PHE A 46 3.04 10.74 -7.24
CA PHE A 46 4.27 10.62 -6.47
C PHE A 46 5.44 10.13 -7.34
N PHE A 47 5.20 9.16 -8.21
CA PHE A 47 6.20 8.68 -9.15
C PHE A 47 6.68 9.80 -10.09
N GLU A 48 5.76 10.57 -10.66
CA GLU A 48 6.11 11.74 -11.48
C GLU A 48 6.89 12.80 -10.70
N ALA A 49 6.51 13.04 -9.43
CA ALA A 49 7.23 13.98 -8.57
C ALA A 49 8.67 13.52 -8.28
N LEU A 50 8.91 12.23 -8.05
CA LEU A 50 10.26 11.67 -7.92
C LEU A 50 11.10 11.87 -9.19
N LEU A 51 10.52 11.62 -10.36
CA LEU A 51 11.20 11.83 -11.65
C LEU A 51 11.56 13.30 -11.88
N ARG A 52 10.66 14.23 -11.54
CA ARG A 52 10.95 15.69 -11.64
C ARG A 52 12.12 16.11 -10.75
N ARG A 53 12.37 15.41 -9.66
CA ARG A 53 13.52 15.64 -8.76
C ARG A 53 14.79 14.91 -9.18
N GLY A 54 14.75 14.25 -10.33
CA GLY A 54 15.92 13.57 -10.90
C GLY A 54 16.28 12.25 -10.24
N VAL A 55 15.33 11.62 -9.49
CA VAL A 55 15.55 10.25 -9.00
C VAL A 55 15.73 9.34 -10.22
N PRO A 56 16.83 8.57 -10.32
CA PRO A 56 17.14 7.80 -11.51
C PRO A 56 16.36 6.49 -11.56
N ILE A 57 15.01 6.58 -11.43
CA ILE A 57 14.13 5.42 -11.55
C ILE A 57 14.06 5.03 -13.02
N LYS A 58 14.74 3.95 -13.38
CA LYS A 58 14.73 3.42 -14.75
C LYS A 58 13.71 2.30 -14.91
N HIS A 59 13.32 1.64 -13.83
CA HIS A 59 12.27 0.63 -13.79
C HIS A 59 11.48 0.74 -12.48
N ALA A 60 10.17 0.76 -12.59
CA ALA A 60 9.26 0.77 -11.44
C ALA A 60 8.07 -0.14 -11.69
N VAL A 61 7.59 -0.77 -10.64
CA VAL A 61 6.36 -1.56 -10.66
C VAL A 61 5.46 -1.20 -9.48
N ALA A 62 4.15 -1.17 -9.73
CA ALA A 62 3.14 -0.95 -8.70
C ALA A 62 2.16 -2.11 -8.70
N LEU A 63 2.17 -2.91 -7.63
CA LEU A 63 1.32 -4.09 -7.46
C LEU A 63 -0.12 -3.66 -7.18
N ASP A 64 -1.08 -4.30 -7.84
CA ASP A 64 -2.45 -4.40 -7.36
C ASP A 64 -2.53 -5.64 -6.46
N LEU A 65 -2.68 -5.45 -5.15
CA LEU A 65 -2.85 -6.55 -4.19
C LEU A 65 -4.13 -7.34 -4.52
N ARG A 66 -4.20 -8.62 -4.14
CA ARG A 66 -5.43 -9.42 -4.29
C ARG A 66 -6.67 -8.65 -3.81
N GLY A 67 -7.76 -8.75 -4.55
CA GLY A 67 -8.99 -8.03 -4.22
C GLY A 67 -8.97 -6.53 -4.47
N HIS A 68 -7.93 -6.00 -5.10
CA HIS A 68 -7.78 -4.59 -5.41
C HIS A 68 -7.44 -4.39 -6.89
N GLY A 69 -7.69 -3.18 -7.41
CA GLY A 69 -7.36 -2.81 -8.77
C GLY A 69 -7.88 -3.82 -9.80
N ASP A 70 -7.01 -4.29 -10.67
CA ASP A 70 -7.33 -5.28 -11.69
C ASP A 70 -6.84 -6.70 -11.33
N SER A 71 -6.37 -6.91 -10.09
CA SER A 71 -6.08 -8.24 -9.55
C SER A 71 -7.37 -8.99 -9.21
N GLU A 72 -7.32 -10.31 -9.36
CA GLU A 72 -8.46 -11.16 -9.04
C GLU A 72 -8.81 -11.12 -7.54
N TRP A 73 -10.06 -11.38 -7.27
CA TRP A 73 -10.60 -11.57 -5.94
C TRP A 73 -10.55 -13.06 -5.58
N PRO A 74 -10.09 -13.44 -4.40
CA PRO A 74 -10.20 -14.82 -3.94
C PRO A 74 -11.64 -15.32 -4.04
N SER A 75 -11.83 -16.55 -4.50
CA SER A 75 -13.16 -17.17 -4.69
C SER A 75 -13.92 -17.37 -3.38
N SER A 76 -13.26 -17.20 -2.25
CA SER A 76 -13.87 -17.28 -0.92
C SER A 76 -13.52 -16.03 -0.11
N THR A 77 -14.29 -15.75 0.94
CA THR A 77 -14.01 -14.67 1.90
C THR A 77 -12.74 -14.94 2.75
N ARG A 78 -12.09 -16.08 2.56
CA ARG A 78 -10.73 -16.39 3.02
C ARG A 78 -9.76 -15.80 2.00
N GLY A 79 -8.55 -15.46 2.41
CA GLY A 79 -7.54 -14.95 1.49
C GLY A 79 -7.34 -13.44 1.56
N TYR A 80 -7.73 -12.84 2.70
CA TYR A 80 -7.47 -11.43 3.03
C TYR A 80 -6.85 -11.28 4.42
N GLN A 81 -6.01 -12.25 4.82
CA GLN A 81 -5.17 -12.13 6.00
C GLN A 81 -3.87 -11.38 5.66
N HIS A 82 -3.11 -10.98 6.66
CA HIS A 82 -1.82 -10.33 6.41
C HIS A 82 -0.88 -11.23 5.60
N GLU A 83 -0.87 -12.52 5.89
CA GLU A 83 -0.05 -13.51 5.18
C GLU A 83 -0.43 -13.61 3.70
N ASP A 84 -1.72 -13.52 3.37
CA ASP A 84 -2.20 -13.58 1.99
C ASP A 84 -1.65 -12.38 1.17
N PHE A 85 -1.72 -11.16 1.71
CA PHE A 85 -1.15 -9.98 1.06
C PHE A 85 0.39 -10.03 1.01
N LEU A 86 1.02 -10.58 2.03
CA LEU A 86 2.47 -10.75 2.07
C LEU A 86 2.93 -11.70 0.97
N THR A 87 2.17 -12.79 0.70
CA THR A 87 2.49 -13.71 -0.38
C THR A 87 2.35 -13.06 -1.76
N ASP A 88 1.42 -12.11 -1.96
CA ASP A 88 1.29 -11.36 -3.22
C ASP A 88 2.58 -10.58 -3.54
N LEU A 89 3.11 -9.86 -2.55
CA LEU A 89 4.37 -9.13 -2.68
C LEU A 89 5.55 -10.08 -2.95
N ALA A 90 5.64 -11.18 -2.20
CA ALA A 90 6.68 -12.19 -2.39
C ALA A 90 6.58 -12.85 -3.78
N GLY A 91 5.36 -13.11 -4.24
CA GLY A 91 5.07 -13.65 -5.57
C GLY A 91 5.51 -12.71 -6.68
N LEU A 92 5.20 -11.41 -6.56
CA LEU A 92 5.63 -10.39 -7.51
C LEU A 92 7.17 -10.32 -7.58
N LEU A 93 7.84 -10.18 -6.44
CA LEU A 93 9.31 -10.08 -6.39
C LEU A 93 9.98 -11.31 -7.00
N LYS A 94 9.47 -12.50 -6.72
CA LYS A 94 9.93 -13.74 -7.35
C LYS A 94 9.67 -13.77 -8.86
N HIS A 95 8.49 -13.30 -9.31
CA HIS A 95 8.13 -13.23 -10.73
C HIS A 95 9.06 -12.28 -11.50
N LEU A 96 9.40 -11.14 -10.91
CA LEU A 96 10.28 -10.15 -11.52
C LEU A 96 11.76 -10.59 -11.52
N ASP A 97 12.16 -11.49 -10.61
CA ASP A 97 13.57 -11.89 -10.39
C ASP A 97 14.49 -10.67 -10.18
N LYS A 98 14.05 -9.71 -9.33
CA LYS A 98 14.66 -8.38 -9.13
C LYS A 98 15.01 -8.10 -7.67
N GLU A 99 15.59 -9.08 -6.99
CA GLU A 99 16.06 -8.89 -5.63
C GLU A 99 17.59 -8.70 -5.59
N PRO A 100 18.12 -7.84 -4.70
CA PRO A 100 17.42 -7.00 -3.73
C PRO A 100 16.75 -5.77 -4.37
N ALA A 101 15.52 -5.46 -3.95
CA ALA A 101 14.72 -4.36 -4.48
C ALA A 101 14.62 -3.18 -3.50
N THR A 102 14.37 -1.97 -4.03
CA THR A 102 13.89 -0.83 -3.24
C THR A 102 12.38 -0.88 -3.18
N ILE A 103 11.81 -0.95 -1.97
CA ILE A 103 10.38 -1.15 -1.76
C ILE A 103 9.77 0.06 -1.05
N ILE A 104 8.67 0.58 -1.62
CA ILE A 104 7.91 1.71 -1.10
C ILE A 104 6.49 1.24 -0.81
N GLY A 105 6.06 1.30 0.45
CA GLY A 105 4.73 0.84 0.83
C GLY A 105 3.93 1.89 1.59
N HIS A 106 2.64 1.98 1.27
CA HIS A 106 1.68 2.85 1.95
C HIS A 106 0.70 2.03 2.80
N SER A 107 0.47 2.42 4.04
CA SER A 107 -0.58 1.86 4.90
C SER A 107 -0.49 0.31 4.99
N LEU A 108 -1.49 -0.44 4.51
CA LEU A 108 -1.46 -1.90 4.42
C LEU A 108 -0.22 -2.39 3.66
N GLY A 109 0.06 -1.82 2.48
CA GLY A 109 1.23 -2.15 1.68
C GLY A 109 2.53 -1.91 2.45
N GLY A 110 2.62 -0.82 3.22
CA GLY A 110 3.76 -0.56 4.09
C GLY A 110 3.95 -1.62 5.18
N SER A 111 2.84 -2.13 5.75
CA SER A 111 2.88 -3.25 6.70
C SER A 111 3.42 -4.52 6.04
N MET A 112 2.99 -4.83 4.82
CA MET A 112 3.49 -5.99 4.08
C MET A 112 4.97 -5.84 3.71
N CYS A 113 5.37 -4.65 3.27
CA CYS A 113 6.78 -4.35 2.97
C CYS A 113 7.68 -4.50 4.19
N LEU A 114 7.24 -4.06 5.37
CA LEU A 114 7.95 -4.22 6.63
C LEU A 114 8.12 -5.71 6.98
N LEU A 115 7.03 -6.47 6.95
CA LEU A 115 7.06 -7.91 7.26
C LEU A 115 7.97 -8.66 6.29
N TYR A 116 7.91 -8.34 4.99
CA TYR A 116 8.78 -8.94 3.97
C TYR A 116 10.25 -8.61 4.22
N ALA A 117 10.58 -7.34 4.44
CA ALA A 117 11.96 -6.89 4.69
C ALA A 117 12.55 -7.51 5.95
N ALA A 118 11.75 -7.76 6.97
CA ALA A 118 12.17 -8.43 8.18
C ALA A 118 12.32 -9.95 8.02
N ALA A 119 11.48 -10.59 7.18
CA ALA A 119 11.57 -12.01 6.88
C ALA A 119 12.78 -12.33 5.99
N PHE A 120 13.08 -11.46 5.01
CA PHE A 120 14.12 -11.61 4.00
C PHE A 120 15.02 -10.35 3.93
N PRO A 121 15.84 -10.07 4.96
CA PRO A 121 16.63 -8.84 5.01
C PRO A 121 17.59 -8.66 3.82
N GLU A 122 18.08 -9.76 3.28
CA GLU A 122 19.00 -9.80 2.13
C GLU A 122 18.33 -9.42 0.80
N LYS A 123 17.01 -9.44 0.74
CA LYS A 123 16.22 -9.19 -0.48
C LYS A 123 15.70 -7.74 -0.59
N VAL A 124 15.93 -6.91 0.41
CA VAL A 124 15.47 -5.53 0.43
C VAL A 124 16.65 -4.57 0.55
N LYS A 125 16.85 -3.77 -0.50
CA LYS A 125 17.93 -2.79 -0.58
C LYS A 125 17.63 -1.55 0.25
N ARG A 126 16.41 -1.02 0.18
CA ARG A 126 15.89 0.12 0.93
C ARG A 126 14.39 -0.05 1.17
N LEU A 127 13.90 0.48 2.27
CA LEU A 127 12.50 0.43 2.65
C LEU A 127 11.97 1.83 2.93
N VAL A 128 10.94 2.24 2.18
CA VAL A 128 10.18 3.48 2.45
C VAL A 128 8.80 3.11 2.95
N LEU A 129 8.46 3.54 4.15
CA LEU A 129 7.19 3.29 4.80
C LEU A 129 6.41 4.61 4.88
N LEU A 130 5.27 4.66 4.21
CA LEU A 130 4.37 5.80 4.23
C LEU A 130 3.15 5.45 5.09
N GLU A 131 2.96 6.17 6.19
CA GLU A 131 1.85 5.94 7.09
C GLU A 131 1.73 4.48 7.58
N SER A 132 2.87 3.82 7.83
CA SER A 132 2.89 2.43 8.30
C SER A 132 4.10 2.12 9.17
N LEU A 133 3.86 1.56 10.33
CA LEU A 133 4.86 1.00 11.25
C LEU A 133 4.55 -0.48 11.54
N GLY A 134 4.07 -1.20 10.51
CA GLY A 134 3.62 -2.57 10.61
C GLY A 134 2.12 -2.72 10.86
N PRO A 135 1.60 -3.94 10.92
CA PRO A 135 0.20 -4.22 11.16
C PRO A 135 -0.31 -3.62 12.49
N PHE A 136 -1.62 -3.39 12.60
CA PHE A 136 -2.22 -3.09 13.89
C PHE A 136 -2.20 -4.32 14.79
N ALA A 137 -1.62 -4.18 15.96
CA ALA A 137 -1.76 -5.18 17.01
C ALA A 137 -3.20 -5.24 17.52
N ARG A 138 -3.57 -6.36 18.08
CA ARG A 138 -4.83 -6.57 18.81
C ARG A 138 -4.52 -7.05 20.22
N ALA A 139 -5.28 -6.56 21.16
CA ALA A 139 -5.27 -7.13 22.48
C ALA A 139 -5.86 -8.55 22.44
N ASP A 140 -5.30 -9.45 23.18
CA ASP A 140 -5.72 -10.87 23.16
C ASP A 140 -7.23 -11.03 23.45
N GLU A 141 -7.78 -10.16 24.28
CA GLU A 141 -9.20 -10.14 24.67
C GLU A 141 -10.13 -9.68 23.53
N GLU A 142 -9.61 -8.93 22.54
CA GLU A 142 -10.40 -8.47 21.38
C GLU A 142 -10.54 -9.57 20.32
N VAL A 143 -9.61 -10.51 20.24
CA VAL A 143 -9.52 -11.50 19.15
C VAL A 143 -10.80 -12.34 19.02
N PRO A 144 -11.42 -12.87 20.09
CA PRO A 144 -12.67 -13.63 19.97
C PRO A 144 -13.82 -12.81 19.36
N ASN A 145 -13.93 -11.53 19.70
CA ASN A 145 -14.95 -10.64 19.17
C ASN A 145 -14.70 -10.33 17.69
N ILE A 146 -13.45 -10.07 17.30
CA ILE A 146 -13.07 -9.83 15.88
C ILE A 146 -13.42 -11.07 15.03
N ILE A 147 -13.13 -12.27 15.52
CA ILE A 147 -13.49 -13.52 14.83
C ILE A 147 -15.01 -13.63 14.70
N ALA A 148 -15.75 -13.36 15.78
CA ALA A 148 -17.21 -13.44 15.76
C ALA A 148 -17.83 -12.43 14.78
N GLU A 149 -17.35 -11.18 14.77
CA GLU A 149 -17.77 -10.15 13.79
C GLU A 149 -17.49 -10.59 12.36
N ARG A 150 -16.30 -11.13 12.10
CA ARG A 150 -15.92 -11.60 10.76
C ARG A 150 -16.79 -12.76 10.30
N LEU A 151 -17.10 -13.69 11.19
CA LEU A 151 -17.97 -14.83 10.87
C LEU A 151 -19.41 -14.37 10.55
N ARG A 152 -19.94 -13.42 11.33
CA ARG A 152 -21.27 -12.82 11.09
C ARG A 152 -21.29 -12.01 9.79
N GLY A 153 -20.24 -11.22 9.52
CA GLY A 153 -20.14 -10.35 8.33
C GLY A 153 -20.03 -11.11 7.01
N ARG A 154 -19.73 -12.40 7.03
CA ARG A 154 -19.66 -13.22 5.80
C ARG A 154 -21.00 -13.38 5.10
N ASP A 155 -22.08 -13.41 5.86
CA ASP A 155 -23.42 -13.65 5.33
C ASP A 155 -24.06 -12.36 4.77
N TYR A 156 -23.48 -11.19 5.08
CA TYR A 156 -24.03 -9.87 4.76
C TYR A 156 -22.95 -8.87 4.32
N VAL A 157 -22.26 -9.16 3.21
CA VAL A 157 -21.37 -8.16 2.61
C VAL A 157 -22.22 -7.14 1.88
N GLU A 158 -22.42 -5.97 2.49
CA GLU A 158 -23.08 -4.87 1.83
C GLU A 158 -22.25 -4.39 0.64
N ILE A 159 -22.75 -4.62 -0.57
CA ILE A 159 -22.13 -4.10 -1.79
C ILE A 159 -22.35 -2.59 -1.81
N PRO A 160 -21.28 -1.76 -1.82
CA PRO A 160 -21.45 -0.31 -1.86
C PRO A 160 -22.29 0.12 -3.06
N PHE A 161 -23.15 1.12 -2.86
CA PHE A 161 -23.92 1.69 -3.94
C PHE A 161 -22.99 2.15 -5.07
N PRO A 162 -23.36 1.84 -6.33
CA PRO A 162 -22.59 2.31 -7.47
C PRO A 162 -22.77 3.82 -7.65
N HIS A 163 -21.76 4.45 -8.21
CA HIS A 163 -21.73 5.88 -8.47
C HIS A 163 -22.26 6.21 -9.87
N GLU A 164 -22.89 7.36 -10.02
CA GLU A 164 -23.44 7.83 -11.29
C GLU A 164 -22.36 8.36 -12.23
N SER A 165 -21.29 8.91 -11.65
CA SER A 165 -20.16 9.45 -12.40
C SER A 165 -18.85 9.24 -11.63
N LEU A 166 -17.71 9.51 -12.29
CA LEU A 166 -16.40 9.52 -11.65
C LEU A 166 -16.30 10.60 -10.57
N GLU A 167 -16.94 11.76 -10.80
CA GLU A 167 -16.97 12.86 -9.83
C GLU A 167 -17.74 12.46 -8.57
N SER A 168 -18.82 11.68 -8.70
CA SER A 168 -19.56 11.20 -7.53
C SER A 168 -18.75 10.15 -6.75
N ALA A 169 -17.95 9.32 -7.43
CA ALA A 169 -17.02 8.39 -6.78
C ALA A 169 -15.89 9.14 -6.06
N ALA A 170 -15.30 10.14 -6.72
CA ALA A 170 -14.28 11.01 -6.13
C ALA A 170 -14.78 11.73 -4.88
N LYS A 171 -15.96 12.34 -4.94
CA LYS A 171 -16.60 12.98 -3.78
C LYS A 171 -16.88 12.01 -2.64
N SER A 172 -17.24 10.76 -2.96
CA SER A 172 -17.43 9.73 -1.93
C SER A 172 -16.11 9.38 -1.23
N LEU A 173 -15.01 9.33 -1.96
CA LEU A 173 -13.67 9.16 -1.39
C LEU A 173 -13.28 10.32 -0.47
N GLN A 174 -13.49 11.56 -0.92
CA GLN A 174 -13.19 12.78 -0.16
C GLN A 174 -14.02 12.94 1.12
N LYS A 175 -15.21 12.35 1.21
CA LYS A 175 -15.95 12.31 2.49
C LYS A 175 -15.19 11.56 3.58
N THR A 176 -14.40 10.56 3.20
CA THR A 176 -13.58 9.78 4.14
C THR A 176 -12.18 10.41 4.32
N PHE A 177 -11.64 10.98 3.24
CA PHE A 177 -10.30 11.55 3.19
C PHE A 177 -10.34 12.98 2.62
N PRO A 178 -10.77 13.96 3.43
CA PRO A 178 -11.09 15.32 2.95
C PRO A 178 -9.86 16.11 2.47
N LEU A 179 -8.66 15.68 2.80
CA LEU A 179 -7.42 16.36 2.38
C LEU A 179 -6.94 15.93 0.97
N ILE A 180 -7.55 14.92 0.35
CA ILE A 180 -7.22 14.54 -1.03
C ILE A 180 -7.76 15.61 -1.99
N PRO A 181 -6.91 16.25 -2.81
CA PRO A 181 -7.34 17.24 -3.80
C PRO A 181 -8.31 16.66 -4.84
N ASP A 182 -9.17 17.51 -5.41
CA ASP A 182 -10.19 17.10 -6.38
C ASP A 182 -9.60 16.34 -7.57
N GLU A 183 -8.47 16.81 -8.10
CA GLU A 183 -7.80 16.18 -9.22
C GLU A 183 -7.30 14.77 -8.86
N ALA A 184 -6.65 14.62 -7.70
CA ALA A 184 -6.18 13.34 -7.21
C ALA A 184 -7.34 12.37 -6.91
N ALA A 185 -8.42 12.84 -6.29
CA ALA A 185 -9.61 12.04 -6.04
C ALA A 185 -10.27 11.56 -7.35
N LEU A 186 -10.32 12.42 -8.37
CA LEU A 186 -10.83 12.05 -9.69
C LEU A 186 -9.93 11.04 -10.41
N HIS A 187 -8.61 11.19 -10.30
CA HIS A 187 -7.63 10.24 -10.79
C HIS A 187 -7.80 8.86 -10.14
N MET A 188 -7.90 8.81 -8.81
CA MET A 188 -8.17 7.58 -8.07
C MET A 188 -9.49 6.94 -8.49
N ALA A 189 -10.56 7.74 -8.67
CA ALA A 189 -11.84 7.23 -9.14
C ALA A 189 -11.75 6.66 -10.57
N ARG A 190 -11.02 7.33 -11.47
CA ARG A 190 -10.86 6.89 -12.88
C ARG A 190 -10.18 5.53 -12.97
N HIS A 191 -9.13 5.30 -12.21
CA HIS A 191 -8.34 4.06 -12.25
C HIS A 191 -8.87 2.98 -11.30
N GLY A 192 -9.49 3.40 -10.18
CA GLY A 192 -10.01 2.52 -9.13
C GLY A 192 -11.45 2.05 -9.34
N THR A 193 -12.15 2.47 -10.41
CA THR A 193 -13.53 2.02 -10.68
C THR A 193 -13.68 1.33 -12.03
N ASN A 194 -14.68 0.45 -12.12
CA ASN A 194 -15.18 -0.14 -13.36
C ASN A 194 -16.55 0.43 -13.72
N PHE A 195 -16.79 0.71 -15.01
CA PHE A 195 -18.10 1.09 -15.52
C PHE A 195 -18.86 -0.16 -15.96
N ARG A 196 -19.94 -0.51 -15.25
CA ARG A 196 -20.80 -1.66 -15.56
C ARG A 196 -22.26 -1.31 -15.30
N GLY A 197 -23.14 -1.65 -16.26
CA GLY A 197 -24.58 -1.39 -16.14
C GLY A 197 -24.91 0.09 -15.95
N GLY A 198 -24.21 1.00 -16.65
CA GLY A 198 -24.45 2.44 -16.58
C GLY A 198 -23.95 3.11 -15.28
N ARG A 199 -23.17 2.43 -14.47
CA ARG A 199 -22.71 2.91 -13.16
C ARG A 199 -21.23 2.59 -12.93
N TYR A 200 -20.55 3.40 -12.12
CA TYR A 200 -19.17 3.19 -11.65
C TYR A 200 -19.17 2.44 -10.33
N ARG A 201 -18.33 1.40 -10.22
CA ARG A 201 -18.13 0.60 -9.01
C ARG A 201 -16.65 0.53 -8.71
N TRP A 202 -16.28 0.69 -7.45
CA TRP A 202 -14.89 0.47 -7.03
C TRP A 202 -14.45 -0.96 -7.36
N LYS A 203 -13.19 -1.10 -7.77
CA LYS A 203 -12.57 -2.38 -8.15
C LYS A 203 -12.19 -3.25 -6.95
N HIS A 204 -12.17 -2.68 -5.75
CA HIS A 204 -11.81 -3.44 -4.57
C HIS A 204 -12.99 -4.30 -4.06
N ASP A 205 -12.66 -5.49 -3.51
CA ASP A 205 -13.64 -6.39 -2.93
C ASP A 205 -14.29 -5.74 -1.69
N PRO A 206 -15.64 -5.67 -1.62
CA PRO A 206 -16.34 -5.12 -0.47
C PRO A 206 -15.99 -5.79 0.87
N ILE A 207 -15.55 -7.05 0.88
CA ILE A 207 -15.14 -7.79 2.07
C ILE A 207 -13.96 -7.13 2.81
N LEU A 208 -13.14 -6.32 2.09
CA LEU A 208 -12.01 -5.59 2.65
C LEU A 208 -12.37 -4.51 3.67
N ARG A 209 -13.67 -4.20 3.84
CA ARG A 209 -14.14 -3.33 4.94
C ARG A 209 -14.08 -4.04 6.30
N TYR A 210 -14.05 -5.37 6.31
CA TYR A 210 -13.96 -6.14 7.55
C TYR A 210 -12.50 -6.37 7.93
N ARG A 211 -12.23 -6.32 9.23
CA ARG A 211 -10.88 -6.53 9.77
C ARG A 211 -10.42 -7.96 9.51
N THR A 212 -9.10 -8.14 9.35
CA THR A 212 -8.50 -9.48 9.31
C THR A 212 -8.76 -10.22 10.60
N THR A 213 -8.97 -11.53 10.52
CA THR A 213 -9.18 -12.38 11.71
C THR A 213 -7.88 -12.80 12.37
N THR A 214 -6.80 -12.91 11.60
CA THR A 214 -5.47 -13.19 12.13
C THR A 214 -4.87 -11.87 12.60
N ALA A 215 -4.74 -11.74 13.91
CA ALA A 215 -4.14 -10.57 14.54
C ALA A 215 -2.76 -10.93 15.08
N MET A 216 -1.78 -10.08 14.75
CA MET A 216 -0.47 -10.16 15.38
C MET A 216 -0.51 -9.45 16.73
N SER A 217 0.15 -10.04 17.74
CA SER A 217 0.40 -9.33 19.00
C SER A 217 1.47 -8.24 18.79
N GLU A 218 1.50 -7.25 19.69
CA GLU A 218 2.52 -6.21 19.64
C GLU A 218 3.94 -6.80 19.69
N GLY A 219 4.17 -7.81 20.55
CA GLY A 219 5.48 -8.46 20.66
C GLY A 219 5.93 -9.16 19.37
N GLN A 220 4.99 -9.72 18.59
CA GLN A 220 5.31 -10.29 17.28
C GLN A 220 5.72 -9.19 16.29
N ILE A 221 4.99 -8.08 16.26
CA ILE A 221 5.31 -6.95 15.37
C ILE A 221 6.67 -6.35 15.73
N GLU A 222 6.94 -6.16 17.02
CA GLU A 222 8.25 -5.71 17.50
C GLU A 222 9.41 -6.63 17.07
N ALA A 223 9.18 -7.95 17.12
CA ALA A 223 10.19 -8.92 16.68
C ALA A 223 10.53 -8.75 15.20
N PHE A 224 9.53 -8.45 14.33
CA PHE A 224 9.79 -8.10 12.94
C PHE A 224 10.56 -6.78 12.81
N ILE A 225 10.14 -5.72 13.50
CA ILE A 225 10.81 -4.41 13.43
C ILE A 225 12.30 -4.53 13.80
N ARG A 226 12.62 -5.23 14.89
CA ARG A 226 14.01 -5.43 15.37
C ARG A 226 14.87 -6.23 14.40
N ARG A 227 14.28 -6.97 13.48
CA ARG A 227 15.00 -7.79 12.50
C ARG A 227 15.33 -7.08 11.19
N LEU A 228 14.83 -5.86 11.00
CA LEU A 228 15.09 -5.06 9.81
C LEU A 228 16.58 -4.68 9.73
N GLN A 229 17.19 -4.80 8.55
CA GLN A 229 18.62 -4.55 8.33
C GLN A 229 18.88 -3.46 7.28
N CYS A 230 17.98 -3.28 6.32
CA CYS A 230 18.12 -2.27 5.28
C CYS A 230 17.95 -0.84 5.84
N PRO A 231 18.43 0.19 5.13
CA PRO A 231 18.06 1.58 5.41
C PRO A 231 16.55 1.79 5.34
N ILE A 232 15.98 2.55 6.29
CA ILE A 232 14.54 2.74 6.41
C ILE A 232 14.22 4.24 6.48
N LEU A 233 13.22 4.65 5.68
CA LEU A 233 12.60 5.96 5.80
C LEU A 233 11.13 5.76 6.16
N PHE A 234 10.71 6.29 7.31
CA PHE A 234 9.31 6.37 7.70
C PHE A 234 8.80 7.80 7.55
N VAL A 235 7.72 7.97 6.78
CA VAL A 235 7.08 9.27 6.55
C VAL A 235 5.63 9.20 7.01
N TYR A 236 5.19 10.24 7.73
CA TYR A 236 3.83 10.32 8.23
C TYR A 236 3.26 11.74 8.09
N GLY A 237 1.93 11.85 7.96
CA GLY A 237 1.23 13.13 7.94
C GLY A 237 0.93 13.65 9.34
N THR A 238 1.09 14.96 9.57
CA THR A 238 0.82 15.56 10.89
C THR A 238 -0.66 15.57 11.24
N GLU A 239 -1.55 15.58 10.22
CA GLU A 239 -3.01 15.53 10.38
C GLU A 239 -3.54 14.08 10.41
N SER A 240 -2.65 13.07 10.29
CA SER A 240 -3.05 11.67 10.35
C SER A 240 -3.12 11.15 11.78
N ASP A 241 -4.27 10.62 12.15
CA ASP A 241 -4.43 9.89 13.41
C ASP A 241 -4.12 8.39 13.28
N PHE A 242 -3.87 7.92 12.05
CA PHE A 242 -3.83 6.49 11.72
C PHE A 242 -2.81 5.70 12.57
N MET A 243 -1.57 6.18 12.67
CA MET A 243 -0.52 5.52 13.46
C MET A 243 -0.20 6.21 14.79
N LYS A 244 -1.01 7.20 15.19
CA LYS A 244 -0.73 8.06 16.34
C LYS A 244 -0.54 7.29 17.65
N SER A 245 -1.35 6.26 17.90
CA SER A 245 -1.32 5.46 19.12
C SER A 245 -0.05 4.60 19.28
N VAL A 246 0.54 4.14 18.17
CA VAL A 246 1.69 3.24 18.18
C VAL A 246 2.99 3.90 17.72
N ARG A 247 2.91 5.09 17.11
CA ARG A 247 4.06 5.77 16.52
C ARG A 247 5.19 6.02 17.52
N GLY A 248 4.87 6.57 18.68
CA GLY A 248 5.86 6.90 19.70
C GLY A 248 6.63 5.66 20.20
N HIS A 249 5.97 4.53 20.37
CA HIS A 249 6.56 3.28 20.81
C HIS A 249 7.34 2.58 19.70
N ARG A 250 6.68 2.26 18.59
CA ARG A 250 7.28 1.48 17.49
C ARG A 250 8.43 2.22 16.80
N ALA A 251 8.30 3.54 16.63
CA ALA A 251 9.34 4.34 15.98
C ALA A 251 10.71 4.21 16.65
N GLN A 252 10.76 4.02 17.97
CA GLN A 252 11.98 3.83 18.72
C GLN A 252 12.63 2.44 18.54
N LEU A 253 11.90 1.48 18.01
CA LEU A 253 12.37 0.10 17.83
C LEU A 253 13.11 -0.10 16.50
N PHE A 254 12.92 0.80 15.54
CA PHE A 254 13.56 0.68 14.24
C PHE A 254 15.07 0.92 14.33
N PRO A 255 15.91 0.00 13.87
CA PRO A 255 17.35 0.06 14.11
C PRO A 255 18.05 1.21 13.39
N ASN A 256 17.60 1.64 12.24
CA ASN A 256 18.26 2.69 11.44
C ASN A 256 17.22 3.48 10.62
N ALA A 257 16.13 3.89 11.23
CA ALA A 257 15.10 4.60 10.53
C ALA A 257 15.25 6.13 10.65
N LYS A 258 15.16 6.80 9.51
CA LYS A 258 14.86 8.23 9.46
C LYS A 258 13.35 8.40 9.50
N ILE A 259 12.87 9.25 10.42
CA ILE A 259 11.44 9.50 10.64
C ILE A 259 11.15 10.95 10.31
N VAL A 260 10.25 11.21 9.36
CA VAL A 260 10.00 12.55 8.85
C VAL A 260 8.50 12.82 8.76
N PRO A 261 7.99 13.91 9.39
CA PRO A 261 6.63 14.36 9.19
C PRO A 261 6.46 15.09 7.86
N VAL A 262 5.23 15.03 7.30
CA VAL A 262 4.76 15.93 6.25
C VAL A 262 3.69 16.84 6.85
N GLU A 263 4.00 18.11 6.93
CA GLU A 263 3.13 19.09 7.58
C GLU A 263 1.82 19.27 6.81
N GLY A 264 0.69 19.23 7.51
CA GLY A 264 -0.64 19.39 6.94
C GLY A 264 -1.09 18.23 6.05
N ALA A 265 -0.39 17.09 6.05
CA ALA A 265 -0.82 15.89 5.35
C ALA A 265 -1.59 14.94 6.28
N GLY A 266 -2.59 14.27 5.72
CA GLY A 266 -3.32 13.19 6.36
C GLY A 266 -2.76 11.82 6.01
N HIS A 267 -3.65 10.82 5.94
CA HIS A 267 -3.25 9.43 5.69
C HIS A 267 -2.80 9.15 4.26
N HIS A 268 -3.31 9.88 3.28
CA HIS A 268 -3.03 9.66 1.86
C HIS A 268 -1.95 10.59 1.30
N ILE A 269 -0.79 10.66 1.98
CA ILE A 269 0.33 11.55 1.63
C ILE A 269 0.70 11.53 0.14
N PRO A 270 0.78 10.35 -0.54
CA PRO A 270 1.12 10.31 -1.96
C PRO A 270 0.17 11.07 -2.88
N HIS A 271 -1.08 11.29 -2.44
CA HIS A 271 -2.11 12.01 -3.17
C HIS A 271 -2.27 13.44 -2.69
N GLU A 272 -2.11 13.66 -1.39
CA GLU A 272 -2.33 14.94 -0.74
C GLU A 272 -1.16 15.90 -0.95
N LYS A 273 0.07 15.36 -0.86
CA LYS A 273 1.33 16.11 -0.84
C LYS A 273 2.44 15.40 -1.62
N PRO A 274 2.23 15.04 -2.91
CA PRO A 274 3.19 14.26 -3.69
C PRO A 274 4.54 14.98 -3.86
N GLU A 275 4.54 16.32 -3.98
CA GLU A 275 5.74 17.11 -4.17
C GLU A 275 6.59 17.16 -2.89
N GLU A 276 5.97 17.49 -1.76
CA GLU A 276 6.63 17.51 -0.46
C GLU A 276 7.14 16.11 -0.06
N LEU A 277 6.35 15.08 -0.35
CA LEU A 277 6.78 13.69 -0.14
C LEU A 277 8.01 13.36 -0.99
N ALA A 278 8.04 13.79 -2.26
CA ALA A 278 9.18 13.55 -3.14
C ALA A 278 10.43 14.32 -2.67
N ASP A 279 10.31 15.53 -2.11
CA ASP A 279 11.43 16.27 -1.51
C ASP A 279 12.08 15.50 -0.34
N ILE A 280 11.27 14.79 0.45
CA ILE A 280 11.72 13.99 1.58
C ILE A 280 12.36 12.67 1.10
N VAL A 281 11.73 12.00 0.13
CA VAL A 281 12.12 10.64 -0.28
C VAL A 281 13.31 10.65 -1.23
N THR A 282 13.45 11.68 -2.09
CA THR A 282 14.54 11.78 -3.09
C THR A 282 15.94 11.65 -2.47
N PRO A 283 16.33 12.42 -1.43
CA PRO A 283 17.66 12.28 -0.84
C PRO A 283 17.94 10.87 -0.29
N PHE A 284 16.94 10.23 0.28
CA PHE A 284 17.05 8.87 0.78
C PHE A 284 17.26 7.84 -0.34
N LEU A 285 16.56 7.98 -1.46
CA LEU A 285 16.71 7.08 -2.60
C LEU A 285 18.04 7.26 -3.32
N MET A 286 18.55 8.50 -3.40
CA MET A 286 19.80 8.81 -4.12
C MET A 286 21.05 8.51 -3.28
N ASN A 287 21.03 8.80 -1.97
CA ASN A 287 22.25 8.77 -1.14
C ASN A 287 22.33 7.55 -0.22
N GLY A 288 21.22 6.83 -0.04
CA GLY A 288 21.18 5.59 0.76
C GLY A 288 21.32 5.77 2.27
N ASN A 289 21.23 7.03 2.76
CA ASN A 289 21.29 7.36 4.19
C ASN A 289 20.13 8.25 4.62
#